data_81d78b214701b391020b0b3aab95ff77
#
_entry.id   81d78b214701b391020b0b3aab95ff77
#
_cell.length_a   1.000
_cell.length_b   1.000
_cell.length_c   1.000
_cell.angle_alpha   90.00
_cell.angle_beta   90.00
_cell.angle_gamma   90.00
#
_symmetry.space_group_name_H-M   'P 1'
#
loop_
_entity.id
_entity.type
_entity.pdbx_description
1 polymer ?
#
loop_
_entity_poly.entity_id
_entity_poly.type
_entity_poly.pdbx_seq_one_letter_code
_entity_poly.pdbx_strand_id
1 'polypeptide(L)'
;MKILAKIFAAALALLAVAAYGKTVEVQAPSEAMKKEVSALVVLPDSYDADSGKSYPAIYLLHGFGGNHTTWPKRTKPNLDEIATQQGIIFVCPDGAKSWYWDAPKKPEYKYETFVSKELVEFIDKNFRTVKSPKARAITGFSMGGHGGLWLGIRHGDVFGACGSMSGGVDIRPFPSSWAMKESLGAKSENPEIWDSHTVINEADKIDPSKAPAMIIDCGTKDFFYKVNQALHEKLLRLNIPHEYTTRPGAHMHEYWNNAVDFQILFFKKFFEASNTNNKE
;
A
#
# COMPACT_ATOMS: atom_id res chain seq x y z
N MET A 1 40.09 38.97 -53.47
CA MET A 1 38.99 38.98 -52.50
C MET A 1 38.49 37.54 -52.37
N LYS A 2 38.86 36.82 -51.27
CA LYS A 2 38.42 35.46 -50.99
C LYS A 2 37.62 35.52 -49.68
N ILE A 3 36.34 35.31 -49.79
CA ILE A 3 35.41 35.24 -48.65
C ILE A 3 35.49 33.82 -48.08
N LEU A 4 36.07 33.70 -46.88
CA LEU A 4 36.00 32.44 -46.12
C LEU A 4 34.64 32.34 -45.43
N ALA A 5 33.82 31.37 -45.86
CA ALA A 5 32.63 30.97 -45.17
C ALA A 5 33.03 30.11 -43.94
N LYS A 6 32.79 30.60 -42.74
CA LYS A 6 32.88 29.83 -41.50
C LYS A 6 31.58 29.06 -41.29
N ILE A 7 31.65 27.74 -41.47
CA ILE A 7 30.56 26.82 -41.09
C ILE A 7 30.68 26.60 -39.60
N PHE A 8 29.74 27.14 -38.81
CA PHE A 8 29.52 26.80 -37.42
C PHE A 8 28.71 25.49 -37.38
N ALA A 9 29.37 24.39 -37.08
CA ALA A 9 28.69 23.15 -36.70
C ALA A 9 28.25 23.28 -35.24
N ALA A 10 26.96 23.56 -35.03
CA ALA A 10 26.34 23.44 -33.70
C ALA A 10 26.17 21.96 -33.38
N ALA A 11 27.03 21.42 -32.55
CA ALA A 11 26.82 20.10 -31.93
C ALA A 11 25.66 20.20 -30.95
N LEU A 12 24.51 19.68 -31.35
CA LEU A 12 23.35 19.48 -30.45
C LEU A 12 23.72 18.32 -29.53
N ALA A 13 24.22 18.63 -28.32
CA ALA A 13 24.32 17.65 -27.27
C ALA A 13 22.89 17.28 -26.83
N LEU A 14 22.40 16.13 -27.28
CA LEU A 14 21.26 15.48 -26.67
C LEU A 14 21.66 15.13 -25.22
N LEU A 15 21.34 15.99 -24.28
CA LEU A 15 21.21 15.63 -22.87
C LEU A 15 20.03 14.66 -22.84
N ALA A 16 20.31 13.35 -22.73
CA ALA A 16 19.33 12.39 -22.26
C ALA A 16 18.97 12.79 -20.83
N VAL A 17 17.93 13.61 -20.69
CA VAL A 17 17.27 13.78 -19.39
C VAL A 17 16.71 12.41 -19.07
N ALA A 18 17.31 11.72 -18.11
CA ALA A 18 16.69 10.54 -17.53
C ALA A 18 15.32 11.01 -17.02
N ALA A 19 14.27 10.59 -17.72
CA ALA A 19 12.91 10.85 -17.29
C ALA A 19 12.68 9.97 -16.05
N TYR A 20 12.73 10.58 -14.88
CA TYR A 20 12.31 9.94 -13.65
C TYR A 20 10.80 9.90 -13.63
N GLY A 21 10.22 8.80 -13.11
CA GLY A 21 8.79 8.61 -12.99
C GLY A 21 8.06 9.82 -12.43
N LYS A 22 6.90 10.09 -12.97
CA LYS A 22 6.11 11.29 -12.62
C LYS A 22 5.36 11.07 -11.31
N THR A 23 5.61 11.92 -10.34
CA THR A 23 4.85 11.96 -9.09
C THR A 23 3.79 13.04 -9.14
N VAL A 24 2.52 12.68 -8.89
CA VAL A 24 1.36 13.59 -8.91
C VAL A 24 0.72 13.62 -7.54
N GLU A 25 0.66 14.78 -6.91
CA GLU A 25 -0.14 14.98 -5.69
C GLU A 25 -1.57 15.29 -6.06
N VAL A 26 -2.53 14.61 -5.43
CA VAL A 26 -3.95 14.76 -5.68
C VAL A 26 -4.72 14.99 -4.37
N GLN A 27 -5.84 15.66 -4.48
CA GLN A 27 -6.83 15.80 -3.43
C GLN A 27 -8.03 14.92 -3.80
N ALA A 28 -8.17 13.78 -3.14
CA ALA A 28 -9.27 12.87 -3.39
C ALA A 28 -10.45 13.20 -2.47
N PRO A 29 -11.65 13.45 -3.03
CA PRO A 29 -12.82 13.73 -2.21
C PRO A 29 -13.26 12.52 -1.41
N SER A 30 -13.63 12.74 -0.16
CA SER A 30 -14.30 11.75 0.68
C SER A 30 -15.66 12.26 1.11
N GLU A 31 -16.69 11.70 0.53
CA GLU A 31 -18.08 12.00 0.91
C GLU A 31 -18.38 11.50 2.33
N ALA A 32 -17.82 10.35 2.69
CA ALA A 32 -17.98 9.75 4.01
C ALA A 32 -17.38 10.62 5.13
N MET A 33 -16.27 11.33 4.85
CA MET A 33 -15.62 12.23 5.80
C MET A 33 -15.90 13.72 5.54
N LYS A 34 -16.60 14.05 4.47
CA LYS A 34 -16.94 15.44 4.04
C LYS A 34 -15.70 16.33 3.93
N LYS A 35 -14.64 15.82 3.33
CA LYS A 35 -13.37 16.53 3.14
C LYS A 35 -12.59 15.96 1.95
N GLU A 36 -11.58 16.69 1.54
CA GLU A 36 -10.55 16.15 0.64
C GLU A 36 -9.42 15.51 1.44
N VAL A 37 -8.85 14.44 0.91
CA VAL A 37 -7.72 13.72 1.50
C VAL A 37 -6.59 13.65 0.48
N SER A 38 -5.41 14.09 0.90
CA SER A 38 -4.23 14.07 0.03
C SER A 38 -3.80 12.64 -0.27
N ALA A 39 -3.44 12.40 -1.52
CA ALA A 39 -2.73 11.19 -1.94
C ALA A 39 -1.64 11.55 -2.94
N LEU A 40 -0.60 10.74 -2.98
CA LEU A 40 0.49 10.88 -3.92
C LEU A 40 0.47 9.68 -4.86
N VAL A 41 0.43 9.93 -6.17
CA VAL A 41 0.40 8.92 -7.22
C VAL A 41 1.73 8.92 -7.95
N VAL A 42 2.43 7.79 -7.96
CA VAL A 42 3.70 7.61 -8.66
C VAL A 42 3.44 6.82 -9.92
N LEU A 43 3.73 7.42 -11.06
CA LEU A 43 3.46 6.89 -12.40
C LEU A 43 4.76 6.42 -13.07
N PRO A 44 4.74 5.31 -13.82
CA PRO A 44 5.89 4.90 -14.63
C PRO A 44 6.13 5.87 -15.79
N ASP A 45 7.38 6.00 -16.27
CA ASP A 45 7.74 6.86 -17.40
C ASP A 45 6.93 6.56 -18.66
N SER A 46 6.62 5.28 -18.88
CA SER A 46 5.80 4.84 -20.01
C SER A 46 4.35 5.33 -19.94
N TYR A 47 3.93 5.94 -18.83
CA TYR A 47 2.56 6.43 -18.67
C TYR A 47 2.22 7.52 -19.68
N ASP A 48 3.08 8.50 -19.87
CA ASP A 48 2.83 9.59 -20.83
C ASP A 48 3.15 9.17 -22.28
N ALA A 49 4.04 8.18 -22.49
CA ALA A 49 4.45 7.71 -23.80
C ALA A 49 3.40 6.81 -24.49
N ASP A 50 2.57 6.09 -23.74
CA ASP A 50 1.54 5.17 -24.25
C ASP A 50 0.18 5.47 -23.62
N SER A 51 -0.63 6.26 -24.33
CA SER A 51 -1.97 6.65 -23.84
C SER A 51 -3.00 5.52 -23.84
N GLY A 52 -2.74 4.41 -24.55
CA GLY A 52 -3.62 3.25 -24.61
C GLY A 52 -3.37 2.22 -23.51
N LYS A 53 -2.25 2.31 -22.80
CA LYS A 53 -1.85 1.34 -21.80
C LYS A 53 -2.48 1.64 -20.43
N SER A 54 -3.03 0.61 -19.79
CA SER A 54 -3.43 0.62 -18.37
C SER A 54 -2.45 -0.19 -17.54
N TYR A 55 -2.33 0.17 -16.26
CA TYR A 55 -1.32 -0.34 -15.35
C TYR A 55 -1.95 -0.97 -14.11
N PRO A 56 -1.39 -2.04 -13.55
CA PRO A 56 -1.74 -2.50 -12.22
C PRO A 56 -1.37 -1.43 -11.19
N ALA A 57 -2.04 -1.46 -10.03
CA ALA A 57 -1.84 -0.48 -8.97
C ALA A 57 -1.56 -1.14 -7.62
N ILE A 58 -0.59 -0.58 -6.88
CA ILE A 58 -0.29 -0.94 -5.49
C ILE A 58 -0.54 0.27 -4.60
N TYR A 59 -1.41 0.09 -3.59
CA TYR A 59 -1.68 1.08 -2.56
C TYR A 59 -0.70 0.90 -1.41
N LEU A 60 0.08 1.94 -1.10
CA LEU A 60 1.14 1.93 -0.08
C LEU A 60 0.74 2.77 1.12
N LEU A 61 0.39 2.12 2.21
CA LEU A 61 -0.11 2.74 3.44
C LEU A 61 1.04 3.10 4.39
N HIS A 62 1.03 4.33 4.90
CA HIS A 62 2.05 4.80 5.85
C HIS A 62 1.77 4.35 7.29
N GLY A 63 2.79 4.39 8.15
CA GLY A 63 2.68 4.13 9.58
C GLY A 63 2.13 5.31 10.38
N PHE A 64 1.88 5.09 11.68
CA PHE A 64 1.37 6.11 12.59
C PHE A 64 2.26 7.36 12.62
N GLY A 65 1.65 8.53 12.42
CA GLY A 65 2.36 9.81 12.37
C GLY A 65 3.00 10.14 11.00
N GLY A 66 2.85 9.26 10.01
CA GLY A 66 3.21 9.54 8.62
C GLY A 66 2.09 10.28 7.85
N ASN A 67 2.28 10.41 6.54
CA ASN A 67 1.32 10.99 5.59
C ASN A 67 1.56 10.45 4.17
N HIS A 68 0.84 10.94 3.18
CA HIS A 68 0.95 10.55 1.76
C HIS A 68 2.37 10.68 1.16
N THR A 69 3.24 11.51 1.72
CA THR A 69 4.62 11.68 1.22
C THR A 69 5.64 10.76 1.87
N THR A 70 5.25 10.02 2.93
CA THR A 70 6.18 9.21 3.73
C THR A 70 6.89 8.13 2.91
N TRP A 71 6.17 7.45 2.01
CA TRP A 71 6.76 6.43 1.16
C TRP A 71 7.85 7.00 0.24
N PRO A 72 7.57 7.95 -0.68
CA PRO A 72 8.55 8.41 -1.65
C PRO A 72 9.62 9.32 -1.04
N LYS A 73 9.36 10.02 0.07
CA LYS A 73 10.36 10.93 0.65
C LYS A 73 11.26 10.29 1.71
N ARG A 74 10.81 9.20 2.33
CA ARG A 74 11.52 8.64 3.49
C ARG A 74 11.72 7.13 3.41
N THR A 75 10.68 6.37 3.08
CA THR A 75 10.75 4.91 3.18
C THR A 75 11.37 4.29 1.92
N LYS A 76 10.95 4.74 0.74
CA LYS A 76 11.42 4.25 -0.56
C LYS A 76 11.65 5.42 -1.53
N PRO A 77 12.78 6.16 -1.41
CA PRO A 77 13.02 7.36 -2.21
C PRO A 77 13.10 7.15 -3.72
N ASN A 78 13.43 5.94 -4.18
CA ASN A 78 13.46 5.54 -5.59
C ASN A 78 12.17 4.84 -6.06
N LEU A 79 11.03 5.17 -5.47
CA LEU A 79 9.74 4.55 -5.82
C LEU A 79 9.31 4.82 -7.25
N ASP A 80 9.71 5.95 -7.82
CA ASP A 80 9.49 6.36 -9.21
C ASP A 80 10.29 5.48 -10.20
N GLU A 81 11.56 5.21 -9.90
CA GLU A 81 12.37 4.27 -10.68
C GLU A 81 11.73 2.87 -10.68
N ILE A 82 11.25 2.42 -9.51
CA ILE A 82 10.58 1.13 -9.37
C ILE A 82 9.26 1.11 -10.14
N ALA A 83 8.46 2.19 -10.11
CA ALA A 83 7.25 2.32 -10.89
C ALA A 83 7.53 2.09 -12.38
N THR A 84 8.59 2.72 -12.90
CA THR A 84 9.05 2.58 -14.28
C THR A 84 9.53 1.17 -14.61
N GLN A 85 10.41 0.59 -13.79
CA GLN A 85 10.97 -0.74 -14.00
C GLN A 85 9.92 -1.86 -13.93
N GLN A 86 8.93 -1.71 -13.05
CA GLN A 86 7.90 -2.72 -12.85
C GLN A 86 6.64 -2.48 -13.69
N GLY A 87 6.47 -1.27 -14.26
CA GLY A 87 5.25 -0.88 -14.96
C GLY A 87 4.02 -0.87 -14.04
N ILE A 88 4.16 -0.30 -12.84
CA ILE A 88 3.14 -0.29 -11.78
C ILE A 88 2.87 1.15 -11.36
N ILE A 89 1.62 1.47 -11.09
CA ILE A 89 1.23 2.72 -10.42
C ILE A 89 1.24 2.50 -8.91
N PHE A 90 1.93 3.38 -8.17
CA PHE A 90 1.83 3.39 -6.72
C PHE A 90 0.91 4.52 -6.24
N VAL A 91 0.04 4.21 -5.28
CA VAL A 91 -0.89 5.16 -4.67
C VAL A 91 -0.59 5.23 -3.18
N CYS A 92 -0.19 6.41 -2.70
CA CYS A 92 0.20 6.65 -1.31
C CYS A 92 -0.80 7.62 -0.66
N PRO A 93 -1.90 7.15 -0.04
CA PRO A 93 -2.86 8.04 0.61
C PRO A 93 -2.37 8.55 1.96
N ASP A 94 -2.88 9.71 2.36
CA ASP A 94 -2.82 10.13 3.76
C ASP A 94 -3.89 9.36 4.56
N GLY A 95 -3.45 8.52 5.46
CA GLY A 95 -4.30 7.75 6.37
C GLY A 95 -4.46 8.40 7.75
N ALA A 96 -3.90 9.59 7.96
CA ALA A 96 -3.83 10.27 9.26
C ALA A 96 -3.35 9.34 10.39
N LYS A 97 -4.03 9.35 11.54
CA LYS A 97 -3.78 8.44 12.68
C LYS A 97 -4.92 7.43 12.84
N SER A 98 -5.53 7.01 11.71
CA SER A 98 -6.81 6.31 11.68
C SER A 98 -6.74 4.80 11.87
N TRP A 99 -5.54 4.20 11.75
CA TRP A 99 -5.40 2.75 11.62
C TRP A 99 -6.16 2.15 10.43
N TYR A 100 -6.61 3.02 9.52
CA TYR A 100 -7.40 2.67 8.34
C TYR A 100 -8.76 2.05 8.66
N TRP A 101 -9.32 2.39 9.83
CA TRP A 101 -10.67 2.01 10.25
C TRP A 101 -11.73 3.04 9.87
N ASP A 102 -12.95 2.59 9.78
CA ASP A 102 -14.13 3.40 10.05
C ASP A 102 -14.36 3.40 11.56
N ALA A 103 -13.76 4.37 12.23
CA ALA A 103 -13.59 4.34 13.68
C ALA A 103 -14.93 4.48 14.42
N PRO A 104 -15.30 3.52 15.30
CA PRO A 104 -16.60 3.52 15.95
C PRO A 104 -16.81 4.65 16.97
N LYS A 105 -15.71 5.18 17.55
CA LYS A 105 -15.77 6.28 18.54
C LYS A 105 -15.32 7.63 17.96
N LYS A 106 -14.98 7.68 16.67
CA LYS A 106 -14.51 8.87 15.97
C LYS A 106 -15.17 8.95 14.60
N PRO A 107 -16.44 9.38 14.52
CA PRO A 107 -17.27 9.28 13.31
C PRO A 107 -16.71 10.02 12.10
N GLU A 108 -15.86 11.03 12.29
CA GLU A 108 -15.13 11.74 11.24
C GLU A 108 -13.95 10.92 10.64
N TYR A 109 -13.63 9.74 11.19
CA TYR A 109 -12.65 8.82 10.64
C TYR A 109 -13.36 7.67 9.93
N LYS A 110 -13.46 7.79 8.59
CA LYS A 110 -14.02 6.79 7.68
C LYS A 110 -12.96 6.33 6.66
N TYR A 111 -11.78 5.94 7.19
CA TYR A 111 -10.64 5.64 6.33
C TYR A 111 -10.70 4.25 5.71
N GLU A 112 -11.45 3.31 6.27
CA GLU A 112 -11.76 2.05 5.59
C GLU A 112 -12.59 2.32 4.33
N THR A 113 -13.72 3.03 4.47
CA THR A 113 -14.56 3.47 3.35
C THR A 113 -13.77 4.30 2.34
N PHE A 114 -12.97 5.27 2.83
CA PHE A 114 -12.18 6.11 1.95
C PHE A 114 -11.21 5.31 1.09
N VAL A 115 -10.35 4.49 1.69
CA VAL A 115 -9.28 3.80 0.96
C VAL A 115 -9.81 2.67 0.08
N SER A 116 -10.80 1.90 0.56
CA SER A 116 -11.30 0.73 -0.17
C SER A 116 -12.34 1.07 -1.25
N LYS A 117 -12.97 2.25 -1.17
CA LYS A 117 -14.02 2.64 -2.11
C LYS A 117 -13.72 3.98 -2.78
N GLU A 118 -13.80 5.09 -2.03
CA GLU A 118 -13.78 6.45 -2.58
C GLU A 118 -12.46 6.75 -3.32
N LEU A 119 -11.32 6.42 -2.70
CA LEU A 119 -10.00 6.61 -3.32
C LEU A 119 -9.80 5.69 -4.54
N VAL A 120 -10.23 4.43 -4.46
CA VAL A 120 -10.14 3.50 -5.60
C VAL A 120 -10.95 4.01 -6.77
N GLU A 121 -12.19 4.45 -6.56
CA GLU A 121 -13.05 5.04 -7.59
C GLU A 121 -12.41 6.30 -8.19
N PHE A 122 -11.86 7.17 -7.34
CA PHE A 122 -11.16 8.39 -7.77
C PHE A 122 -9.93 8.08 -8.63
N ILE A 123 -9.09 7.15 -8.20
CA ILE A 123 -7.89 6.73 -8.92
C ILE A 123 -8.25 6.07 -10.25
N ASP A 124 -9.19 5.16 -10.27
CA ASP A 124 -9.65 4.47 -11.47
C ASP A 124 -10.33 5.41 -12.49
N LYS A 125 -10.89 6.52 -12.04
CA LYS A 125 -11.48 7.55 -12.90
C LYS A 125 -10.43 8.46 -13.53
N ASN A 126 -9.41 8.82 -12.78
CA ASN A 126 -8.46 9.86 -13.17
C ASN A 126 -7.13 9.32 -13.70
N PHE A 127 -6.83 8.04 -13.47
CA PHE A 127 -5.60 7.38 -13.92
C PHE A 127 -5.90 6.10 -14.67
N ARG A 128 -5.02 5.73 -15.60
CA ARG A 128 -5.16 4.50 -16.40
C ARG A 128 -4.73 3.27 -15.60
N THR A 129 -5.54 2.91 -14.62
CA THR A 129 -5.42 1.67 -13.86
C THR A 129 -6.20 0.53 -14.52
N VAL A 130 -5.75 -0.70 -14.32
CA VAL A 130 -6.56 -1.88 -14.61
C VAL A 130 -7.60 -2.03 -13.51
N LYS A 131 -8.87 -1.81 -13.85
CA LYS A 131 -10.02 -1.78 -12.91
C LYS A 131 -10.45 -3.19 -12.50
N SER A 132 -9.57 -3.92 -11.83
CA SER A 132 -9.80 -5.30 -11.43
C SER A 132 -9.06 -5.60 -10.12
N PRO A 133 -9.65 -6.38 -9.19
CA PRO A 133 -8.93 -6.88 -8.03
C PRO A 133 -7.70 -7.71 -8.43
N LYS A 134 -7.72 -8.37 -9.58
CA LYS A 134 -6.59 -9.15 -10.11
C LYS A 134 -5.36 -8.30 -10.50
N ALA A 135 -5.51 -6.97 -10.55
CA ALA A 135 -4.46 -6.01 -10.86
C ALA A 135 -4.33 -4.91 -9.79
N ARG A 136 -4.90 -5.14 -8.60
CA ARG A 136 -4.84 -4.18 -7.49
C ARG A 136 -4.39 -4.87 -6.22
N ALA A 137 -3.34 -4.30 -5.59
CA ALA A 137 -2.81 -4.77 -4.32
C ALA A 137 -2.75 -3.62 -3.31
N ILE A 138 -2.70 -3.98 -2.03
CA ILE A 138 -2.58 -3.04 -0.92
C ILE A 138 -1.59 -3.55 0.11
N THR A 139 -0.71 -2.70 0.59
CA THR A 139 0.24 -3.03 1.66
C THR A 139 0.68 -1.77 2.40
N GLY A 140 1.47 -1.94 3.44
CA GLY A 140 2.03 -0.83 4.20
C GLY A 140 2.91 -1.31 5.35
N PHE A 141 3.40 -0.37 6.15
CA PHE A 141 4.21 -0.68 7.33
C PHE A 141 3.54 -0.20 8.61
N SER A 142 3.77 -0.90 9.73
CA SER A 142 3.27 -0.50 11.06
C SER A 142 1.73 -0.38 11.09
N MET A 143 1.17 0.79 11.39
CA MET A 143 -0.25 1.10 11.21
C MET A 143 -0.72 0.81 9.79
N GLY A 144 0.10 1.11 8.76
CA GLY A 144 -0.19 0.78 7.37
C GLY A 144 -0.11 -0.71 7.06
N GLY A 145 0.73 -1.47 7.78
CA GLY A 145 0.77 -2.92 7.69
C GLY A 145 -0.49 -3.58 8.28
N HIS A 146 -1.00 -3.02 9.37
CA HIS A 146 -2.35 -3.34 9.85
C HIS A 146 -3.39 -3.03 8.77
N GLY A 147 -3.39 -1.79 8.24
CA GLY A 147 -4.34 -1.35 7.21
C GLY A 147 -4.29 -2.19 5.94
N GLY A 148 -3.10 -2.60 5.48
CA GLY A 148 -2.94 -3.43 4.30
C GLY A 148 -3.65 -4.77 4.41
N LEU A 149 -3.47 -5.48 5.53
CA LEU A 149 -4.19 -6.73 5.79
C LEU A 149 -5.66 -6.51 6.15
N TRP A 150 -5.96 -5.49 6.97
CA TRP A 150 -7.34 -5.16 7.34
C TRP A 150 -8.21 -4.92 6.11
N LEU A 151 -7.76 -4.04 5.23
CA LEU A 151 -8.51 -3.69 4.01
C LEU A 151 -8.49 -4.83 2.98
N GLY A 152 -7.34 -5.49 2.80
CA GLY A 152 -7.24 -6.57 1.83
C GLY A 152 -8.08 -7.79 2.16
N ILE A 153 -8.17 -8.16 3.44
CA ILE A 153 -9.00 -9.28 3.89
C ILE A 153 -10.50 -8.94 3.79
N ARG A 154 -10.88 -7.72 4.18
CA ARG A 154 -12.29 -7.31 4.24
C ARG A 154 -12.86 -6.89 2.88
N HIS A 155 -12.00 -6.48 1.95
CA HIS A 155 -12.35 -5.98 0.62
C HIS A 155 -11.60 -6.74 -0.49
N GLY A 156 -11.66 -8.10 -0.45
CA GLY A 156 -11.05 -8.96 -1.46
C GLY A 156 -11.65 -8.81 -2.86
N ASP A 157 -12.85 -8.25 -2.97
CA ASP A 157 -13.50 -7.83 -4.21
C ASP A 157 -12.87 -6.57 -4.83
N VAL A 158 -12.10 -5.81 -4.03
CA VAL A 158 -11.36 -4.61 -4.44
C VAL A 158 -9.88 -4.90 -4.61
N PHE A 159 -9.26 -5.58 -3.62
CA PHE A 159 -7.84 -5.89 -3.58
C PHE A 159 -7.62 -7.40 -3.64
N GLY A 160 -7.15 -7.90 -4.80
CA GLY A 160 -6.89 -9.33 -4.96
C GLY A 160 -5.61 -9.81 -4.26
N ALA A 161 -4.74 -8.88 -3.86
CA ALA A 161 -3.55 -9.17 -3.07
C ALA A 161 -3.34 -8.13 -1.97
N CYS A 162 -2.81 -8.57 -0.82
CA CYS A 162 -2.52 -7.69 0.30
C CYS A 162 -1.24 -8.08 1.03
N GLY A 163 -0.68 -7.12 1.78
CA GLY A 163 0.55 -7.33 2.50
C GLY A 163 0.68 -6.51 3.77
N SER A 164 1.71 -6.86 4.55
CA SER A 164 2.06 -6.18 5.80
C SER A 164 3.55 -6.22 6.03
N MET A 165 4.11 -5.09 6.41
CA MET A 165 5.48 -4.99 6.92
C MET A 165 5.42 -4.49 8.36
N SER A 166 5.84 -5.32 9.32
CA SER A 166 5.79 -4.98 10.75
C SER A 166 4.43 -4.45 11.20
N GLY A 167 3.34 -5.04 10.73
CA GLY A 167 1.99 -4.57 11.02
C GLY A 167 1.56 -4.79 12.46
N GLY A 168 0.77 -3.86 13.01
CA GLY A 168 0.08 -4.04 14.29
C GLY A 168 -1.12 -4.97 14.14
N VAL A 169 -0.89 -6.24 13.78
CA VAL A 169 -1.93 -7.20 13.39
C VAL A 169 -2.75 -7.74 14.57
N ASP A 170 -2.21 -7.64 15.78
CA ASP A 170 -2.97 -7.74 17.04
C ASP A 170 -2.66 -6.51 17.89
N ILE A 171 -3.65 -5.63 18.01
CA ILE A 171 -3.51 -4.36 18.74
C ILE A 171 -3.78 -4.48 20.24
N ARG A 172 -4.39 -5.58 20.67
CA ARG A 172 -4.88 -5.77 22.04
C ARG A 172 -3.79 -5.74 23.13
N PRO A 173 -2.53 -6.14 22.86
CA PRO A 173 -1.44 -5.96 23.81
C PRO A 173 -0.99 -4.50 24.04
N PHE A 174 -1.47 -3.54 23.22
CA PHE A 174 -1.01 -2.15 23.19
C PHE A 174 -2.10 -1.11 23.45
N PRO A 175 -2.93 -1.25 24.51
CA PRO A 175 -4.18 -0.49 24.65
C PRO A 175 -4.00 1.02 24.89
N SER A 176 -2.78 1.46 25.24
CA SER A 176 -2.47 2.87 25.51
C SER A 176 -1.63 3.53 24.43
N SER A 177 -1.38 2.82 23.31
CA SER A 177 -0.44 3.27 22.28
C SER A 177 -1.16 3.85 21.06
N TRP A 178 -0.46 4.72 20.33
CA TRP A 178 -0.78 5.20 18.98
C TRP A 178 -2.22 5.68 18.79
N ALA A 179 -2.77 6.39 19.77
CA ALA A 179 -4.11 7.02 19.75
C ALA A 179 -5.28 6.05 19.43
N MET A 180 -5.09 4.73 19.52
CA MET A 180 -6.15 3.75 19.26
C MET A 180 -7.36 3.93 20.18
N LYS A 181 -7.12 4.34 21.43
CA LYS A 181 -8.18 4.65 22.41
C LYS A 181 -9.14 5.74 21.90
N GLU A 182 -8.66 6.71 21.11
CA GLU A 182 -9.50 7.77 20.54
C GLU A 182 -10.50 7.20 19.53
N SER A 183 -10.09 6.19 18.76
CA SER A 183 -10.88 5.55 17.71
C SER A 183 -11.80 4.44 18.22
N LEU A 184 -11.34 3.68 19.25
CA LEU A 184 -12.01 2.46 19.70
C LEU A 184 -12.63 2.60 21.12
N GLY A 185 -12.32 3.67 21.86
CA GLY A 185 -12.60 3.79 23.28
C GLY A 185 -11.56 3.05 24.14
N ALA A 186 -11.64 3.20 25.46
CA ALA A 186 -10.77 2.46 26.37
C ALA A 186 -11.01 0.95 26.23
N LYS A 187 -9.95 0.14 26.14
CA LYS A 187 -10.07 -1.32 25.97
C LYS A 187 -10.83 -1.98 27.12
N SER A 188 -10.62 -1.50 28.35
CA SER A 188 -11.33 -2.00 29.54
C SER A 188 -12.84 -1.82 29.49
N GLU A 189 -13.32 -0.81 28.75
CA GLU A 189 -14.74 -0.47 28.62
C GLU A 189 -15.34 -1.00 27.29
N ASN A 190 -14.50 -1.29 26.31
CA ASN A 190 -14.92 -1.66 24.95
C ASN A 190 -14.10 -2.86 24.42
N PRO A 191 -13.96 -3.98 25.14
CA PRO A 191 -13.12 -5.11 24.72
C PRO A 191 -13.57 -5.70 23.37
N GLU A 192 -14.87 -5.79 23.13
CA GLU A 192 -15.45 -6.33 21.87
C GLU A 192 -15.13 -5.46 20.67
N ILE A 193 -15.06 -4.12 20.85
CA ILE A 193 -14.63 -3.20 19.79
C ILE A 193 -13.17 -3.46 19.43
N TRP A 194 -12.30 -3.66 20.42
CA TRP A 194 -10.89 -3.98 20.18
C TRP A 194 -10.73 -5.34 19.52
N ASP A 195 -11.49 -6.34 19.92
CA ASP A 195 -11.48 -7.67 19.29
C ASP A 195 -11.95 -7.62 17.83
N SER A 196 -13.00 -6.84 17.54
CA SER A 196 -13.55 -6.71 16.19
C SER A 196 -12.75 -5.82 15.25
N HIS A 197 -11.74 -5.07 15.75
CA HIS A 197 -10.89 -4.16 14.98
C HIS A 197 -9.43 -4.62 14.94
N THR A 198 -9.18 -5.92 15.04
CA THR A 198 -7.84 -6.49 14.98
C THR A 198 -7.73 -7.54 13.88
N VAL A 199 -6.67 -7.44 13.06
CA VAL A 199 -6.46 -8.29 11.86
C VAL A 199 -6.46 -9.78 12.21
N ILE A 200 -5.83 -10.15 13.33
CA ILE A 200 -5.74 -11.57 13.70
C ILE A 200 -7.13 -12.21 13.92
N ASN A 201 -8.15 -11.45 14.29
CA ASN A 201 -9.51 -11.96 14.42
C ASN A 201 -10.27 -11.92 13.07
N GLU A 202 -9.92 -11.02 12.15
CA GLU A 202 -10.47 -11.06 10.79
C GLU A 202 -10.06 -12.34 10.04
N ALA A 203 -8.92 -12.93 10.38
CA ALA A 203 -8.48 -14.21 9.81
C ALA A 203 -9.50 -15.35 9.99
N ASP A 204 -10.30 -15.34 11.06
CA ASP A 204 -11.34 -16.35 11.31
C ASP A 204 -12.51 -16.28 10.29
N LYS A 205 -12.65 -15.14 9.60
CA LYS A 205 -13.74 -14.88 8.64
C LYS A 205 -13.34 -15.20 7.20
N ILE A 206 -12.08 -15.52 6.95
CA ILE A 206 -11.58 -15.79 5.61
C ILE A 206 -12.06 -17.18 5.15
N ASP A 207 -12.73 -17.21 4.01
CA ASP A 207 -12.92 -18.45 3.26
C ASP A 207 -11.58 -18.77 2.54
N PRO A 208 -10.90 -19.89 2.85
CA PRO A 208 -9.60 -20.20 2.25
C PRO A 208 -9.62 -20.28 0.72
N SER A 209 -10.78 -20.62 0.13
CA SER A 209 -10.95 -20.71 -1.33
C SER A 209 -11.07 -19.34 -2.01
N LYS A 210 -11.29 -18.27 -1.25
CA LYS A 210 -11.47 -16.89 -1.70
C LYS A 210 -10.48 -15.92 -1.05
N ALA A 211 -9.50 -16.45 -0.32
CA ALA A 211 -8.49 -15.64 0.34
C ALA A 211 -7.73 -14.78 -0.67
N PRO A 212 -7.47 -13.49 -0.39
CA PRO A 212 -6.57 -12.70 -1.21
C PRO A 212 -5.16 -13.31 -1.16
N ALA A 213 -4.36 -13.08 -2.21
CA ALA A 213 -2.94 -13.41 -2.13
C ALA A 213 -2.28 -12.56 -1.03
N MET A 214 -1.58 -13.20 -0.09
CA MET A 214 -1.10 -12.55 1.13
C MET A 214 0.42 -12.66 1.31
N ILE A 215 1.08 -11.55 1.68
CA ILE A 215 2.48 -11.54 2.09
C ILE A 215 2.67 -10.74 3.40
N ILE A 216 3.35 -11.35 4.38
CA ILE A 216 3.60 -10.77 5.70
C ILE A 216 5.10 -10.79 5.96
N ASP A 217 5.64 -9.66 6.43
CA ASP A 217 7.05 -9.49 6.70
C ASP A 217 7.25 -8.75 8.05
N CYS A 218 8.14 -9.25 8.91
CA CYS A 218 8.43 -8.58 10.18
C CYS A 218 9.87 -8.82 10.64
N GLY A 219 10.52 -7.74 11.08
CA GLY A 219 11.87 -7.81 11.64
C GLY A 219 11.91 -8.57 12.96
N THR A 220 12.95 -9.40 13.16
CA THR A 220 13.08 -10.25 14.37
C THR A 220 13.32 -9.47 15.67
N LYS A 221 13.71 -8.18 15.57
CA LYS A 221 13.85 -7.24 16.70
C LYS A 221 12.72 -6.21 16.77
N ASP A 222 11.66 -6.39 15.96
CA ASP A 222 10.49 -5.52 15.98
C ASP A 222 9.60 -5.83 17.18
N PHE A 223 9.03 -4.81 17.80
CA PHE A 223 8.11 -5.01 18.93
C PHE A 223 6.78 -5.67 18.52
N PHE A 224 6.42 -5.63 17.22
CA PHE A 224 5.29 -6.38 16.67
C PHE A 224 5.64 -7.80 16.19
N TYR A 225 6.91 -8.25 16.35
CA TYR A 225 7.33 -9.57 15.88
C TYR A 225 6.44 -10.70 16.38
N LYS A 226 6.16 -10.73 17.70
CA LYS A 226 5.36 -11.81 18.31
C LYS A 226 3.91 -11.85 17.80
N VAL A 227 3.28 -10.69 17.56
CA VAL A 227 1.90 -10.65 17.06
C VAL A 227 1.84 -11.04 15.58
N ASN A 228 2.87 -10.73 14.78
CA ASN A 228 2.96 -11.20 13.39
C ASN A 228 3.22 -12.70 13.32
N GLN A 229 4.07 -13.26 14.19
CA GLN A 229 4.28 -14.70 14.32
C GLN A 229 2.96 -15.41 14.70
N ALA A 230 2.22 -14.88 15.66
CA ALA A 230 0.93 -15.45 16.09
C ALA A 230 -0.11 -15.43 14.94
N LEU A 231 -0.13 -14.38 14.12
CA LEU A 231 -0.98 -14.33 12.93
C LEU A 231 -0.57 -15.39 11.92
N HIS A 232 0.73 -15.52 11.61
CA HIS A 232 1.26 -16.57 10.72
C HIS A 232 0.82 -17.98 11.17
N GLU A 233 1.05 -18.31 12.43
CA GLU A 233 0.65 -19.61 13.02
C GLU A 233 -0.88 -19.83 12.94
N LYS A 234 -1.67 -18.76 13.11
CA LYS A 234 -3.13 -18.83 12.98
C LYS A 234 -3.55 -19.09 11.54
N LEU A 235 -2.98 -18.39 10.56
CA LEU A 235 -3.27 -18.58 9.14
C LEU A 235 -2.92 -20.01 8.69
N LEU A 236 -1.80 -20.58 9.18
CA LEU A 236 -1.46 -21.99 8.94
C LEU A 236 -2.52 -22.95 9.49
N ARG A 237 -2.98 -22.75 10.72
CA ARG A 237 -4.05 -23.59 11.32
C ARG A 237 -5.37 -23.51 10.56
N LEU A 238 -5.67 -22.35 9.97
CA LEU A 238 -6.87 -22.13 9.17
C LEU A 238 -6.72 -22.55 7.71
N ASN A 239 -5.55 -23.11 7.32
CA ASN A 239 -5.21 -23.45 5.95
C ASN A 239 -5.36 -22.29 4.95
N ILE A 240 -5.06 -21.05 5.40
CA ILE A 240 -5.08 -19.85 4.55
C ILE A 240 -3.70 -19.68 3.92
N PRO A 241 -3.60 -19.75 2.57
CA PRO A 241 -2.33 -19.58 1.87
C PRO A 241 -1.76 -18.17 2.09
N HIS A 242 -0.47 -18.07 2.46
CA HIS A 242 0.22 -16.80 2.61
C HIS A 242 1.74 -17.00 2.58
N GLU A 243 2.46 -15.96 2.18
CA GLU A 243 3.91 -15.89 2.37
C GLU A 243 4.22 -15.18 3.71
N TYR A 244 5.15 -15.76 4.48
CA TYR A 244 5.63 -15.16 5.72
C TYR A 244 7.15 -15.12 5.73
N THR A 245 7.71 -13.92 5.93
CA THR A 245 9.16 -13.73 5.97
C THR A 245 9.57 -12.99 7.23
N THR A 246 10.64 -13.46 7.86
CA THR A 246 11.31 -12.74 8.94
C THR A 246 12.78 -12.54 8.62
N ARG A 247 13.30 -11.35 8.95
CA ARG A 247 14.69 -10.97 8.74
C ARG A 247 15.25 -10.26 9.96
N PRO A 248 16.59 -10.24 10.16
CA PRO A 248 17.20 -9.34 11.13
C PRO A 248 16.80 -7.89 10.86
N GLY A 249 16.27 -7.20 11.86
CA GLY A 249 15.82 -5.81 11.76
C GLY A 249 14.79 -5.46 12.83
N ALA A 250 14.53 -4.18 12.95
CA ALA A 250 13.61 -3.60 13.94
C ALA A 250 12.55 -2.72 13.27
N HIS A 251 11.73 -2.02 14.06
CA HIS A 251 10.65 -1.15 13.59
C HIS A 251 11.19 0.18 13.04
N MET A 252 11.74 0.15 11.81
CA MET A 252 12.43 1.30 11.22
C MET A 252 12.32 1.34 9.69
N HIS A 253 12.50 2.53 9.12
CA HIS A 253 12.37 2.77 7.69
C HIS A 253 13.36 1.99 6.84
N GLU A 254 14.57 1.73 7.33
CA GLU A 254 15.59 0.93 6.65
C GLU A 254 15.12 -0.52 6.45
N TYR A 255 14.43 -1.07 7.44
CA TYR A 255 13.83 -2.40 7.31
C TYR A 255 12.73 -2.42 6.25
N TRP A 256 11.81 -1.46 6.31
CA TRP A 256 10.68 -1.38 5.37
C TRP A 256 11.12 -1.02 3.95
N ASN A 257 12.19 -0.25 3.79
CA ASN A 257 12.81 0.03 2.49
C ASN A 257 13.23 -1.26 1.78
N ASN A 258 13.83 -2.20 2.51
CA ASN A 258 14.22 -3.50 1.98
C ASN A 258 13.00 -4.44 1.82
N ALA A 259 12.11 -4.49 2.80
CA ALA A 259 10.98 -5.41 2.81
C ALA A 259 9.98 -5.15 1.67
N VAL A 260 9.77 -3.88 1.29
CA VAL A 260 8.82 -3.53 0.22
C VAL A 260 9.22 -4.07 -1.14
N ASP A 261 10.51 -4.27 -1.42
CA ASP A 261 10.98 -4.83 -2.70
C ASP A 261 10.48 -6.27 -2.89
N PHE A 262 10.46 -7.07 -1.82
CA PHE A 262 9.94 -8.43 -1.85
C PHE A 262 8.42 -8.44 -2.00
N GLN A 263 7.72 -7.50 -1.40
CA GLN A 263 6.27 -7.38 -1.55
C GLN A 263 5.88 -6.91 -2.96
N ILE A 264 6.60 -5.97 -3.55
CA ILE A 264 6.39 -5.55 -4.94
C ILE A 264 6.62 -6.73 -5.90
N LEU A 265 7.67 -7.53 -5.69
CA LEU A 265 7.91 -8.74 -6.48
C LEU A 265 6.77 -9.76 -6.34
N PHE A 266 6.26 -9.97 -5.13
CA PHE A 266 5.13 -10.85 -4.87
C PHE A 266 3.88 -10.36 -5.62
N PHE A 267 3.53 -9.09 -5.50
CA PHE A 267 2.37 -8.53 -6.19
C PHE A 267 2.51 -8.56 -7.70
N LYS A 268 3.72 -8.30 -8.23
CA LYS A 268 3.97 -8.41 -9.67
C LYS A 268 3.69 -9.82 -10.18
N LYS A 269 4.19 -10.86 -9.50
CA LYS A 269 3.91 -12.26 -9.85
C LYS A 269 2.41 -12.56 -9.80
N PHE A 270 1.70 -12.04 -8.79
CA PHE A 270 0.24 -12.16 -8.70
C PHE A 270 -0.45 -11.53 -9.90
N PHE A 271 -0.08 -10.31 -10.32
CA PHE A 271 -0.66 -9.64 -11.48
C PHE A 271 -0.39 -10.40 -12.78
N GLU A 272 0.83 -10.93 -12.96
CA GLU A 272 1.22 -11.69 -14.15
C GLU A 272 0.43 -13.01 -14.26
N ALA A 273 0.33 -13.79 -13.18
CA ALA A 273 -0.44 -15.02 -13.13
C ALA A 273 -1.93 -14.80 -13.40
N SER A 274 -2.48 -13.69 -12.90
CA SER A 274 -3.89 -13.33 -13.11
C SER A 274 -4.20 -12.93 -14.56
N ASN A 275 -3.22 -12.41 -15.30
CA ASN A 275 -3.37 -12.04 -16.71
C ASN A 275 -3.29 -13.26 -17.67
N THR A 276 -2.55 -14.30 -17.30
CA THR A 276 -2.39 -15.53 -18.10
C THR A 276 -3.69 -16.35 -18.10
N ASN A 277 -4.37 -16.43 -16.96
CA ASN A 277 -5.64 -17.16 -16.82
C ASN A 277 -6.85 -16.48 -17.50
N ASN A 278 -6.69 -15.26 -18.04
CA ASN A 278 -7.75 -14.58 -18.81
C ASN A 278 -7.59 -14.78 -20.34
N LYS A 279 -6.58 -15.52 -20.79
CA LYS A 279 -6.31 -15.80 -22.24
C LYS A 279 -6.68 -17.22 -22.65
N GLU A 280 -7.11 -18.04 -21.71
CA GLU A 280 -7.71 -19.36 -21.95
C GLU A 280 -9.25 -19.27 -21.84
#